data_a128548249187c5c7e819ce2253b5c77
#
_entry.id   a128548249187c5c7e819ce2253b5c77
#
_cell.length_a   1.000
_cell.length_b   1.000
_cell.length_c   1.000
_cell.angle_alpha   90.00
_cell.angle_beta   90.00
_cell.angle_gamma   90.00
#
_symmetry.space_group_name_H-M   'P 1'
#
loop_
_entity.id
_entity.type
_entity.pdbx_description
1 polymer ?
#
loop_
_entity_poly.entity_id
_entity_poly.type
_entity_poly.pdbx_seq_one_letter_code
_entity_poly.pdbx_strand_id
1 'polypeptide(L)'
;MKLTILGGGGFRVPLVFKALARDTSPQRVTELRLYDTDPLRLGVIETVVAQLTPALPHAPSVVATTDLPTALAGTDFIFSAIRVAGTHGRALDESMCLARGVIGQETVGAGGISYALRGIPVVLDLVEQITRYA
;
A
#
# COMPACT_ATOMS: atom_id res chain seq x y z
N MET A 1 15.15 1.22 -11.09
CA MET A 1 14.83 1.72 -9.73
C MET A 1 14.00 0.68 -8.98
N LYS A 2 14.07 0.72 -7.65
CA LYS A 2 13.27 -0.11 -6.75
C LYS A 2 12.14 0.72 -6.14
N LEU A 3 10.92 0.21 -6.20
CA LEU A 3 9.73 0.79 -5.58
C LEU A 3 9.20 -0.14 -4.51
N THR A 4 8.98 0.37 -3.31
CA THR A 4 8.28 -0.36 -2.24
C THR A 4 6.86 0.17 -2.08
N ILE A 5 5.87 -0.72 -2.08
CA ILE A 5 4.47 -0.40 -1.75
C ILE A 5 4.17 -0.88 -0.33
N LEU A 6 3.90 0.06 0.57
CA LEU A 6 3.36 -0.21 1.89
C LEU A 6 1.83 -0.33 1.78
N GLY A 7 1.28 -1.49 2.13
CA GLY A 7 -0.10 -1.89 1.81
C GLY A 7 -0.16 -2.73 0.52
N GLY A 8 0.85 -3.57 0.33
CA GLY A 8 1.05 -4.42 -0.86
C GLY A 8 -0.05 -5.46 -1.10
N GLY A 9 -0.85 -5.79 -0.08
CA GLY A 9 -2.06 -6.61 -0.21
C GLY A 9 -3.29 -5.85 -0.74
N GLY A 10 -3.11 -4.62 -1.21
CA GLY A 10 -4.19 -3.77 -1.70
C GLY A 10 -4.65 -4.13 -3.12
N PHE A 11 -5.97 -4.13 -3.35
CA PHE A 11 -6.57 -4.49 -4.65
C PHE A 11 -6.15 -3.60 -5.84
N ARG A 12 -5.56 -2.44 -5.59
CA ARG A 12 -5.04 -1.55 -6.64
C ARG A 12 -3.63 -1.91 -7.10
N VAL A 13 -2.89 -2.75 -6.38
CA VAL A 13 -1.51 -3.13 -6.71
C VAL A 13 -1.39 -3.72 -8.12
N PRO A 14 -2.28 -4.61 -8.59
CA PRO A 14 -2.21 -5.11 -9.97
C PRO A 14 -2.32 -4.01 -11.04
N LEU A 15 -3.04 -2.92 -10.78
CA LEU A 15 -3.13 -1.78 -11.69
C LEU A 15 -1.82 -0.99 -11.72
N VAL A 16 -1.22 -0.75 -10.55
CA VAL A 16 0.09 -0.11 -10.43
C VAL A 16 1.15 -0.96 -11.14
N PHE A 17 1.17 -2.27 -10.90
CA PHE A 17 2.08 -3.21 -11.56
C PHE A 17 1.98 -3.15 -13.08
N LYS A 18 0.76 -3.16 -13.64
CA LYS A 18 0.55 -3.01 -15.08
C LYS A 18 1.05 -1.68 -15.62
N ALA A 19 0.89 -0.59 -14.87
CA ALA A 19 1.39 0.72 -15.27
C ALA A 19 2.92 0.75 -15.30
N LEU A 20 3.57 0.21 -14.26
CA LEU A 20 5.04 0.08 -14.19
C LEU A 20 5.59 -0.79 -15.34
N ALA A 21 4.92 -1.90 -15.65
CA ALA A 21 5.32 -2.80 -16.73
C ALA A 21 5.18 -2.21 -18.14
N ARG A 22 4.48 -1.09 -18.30
CA ARG A 22 4.36 -0.33 -19.56
C ARG A 22 5.40 0.77 -19.71
N ASP A 23 6.09 1.10 -18.63
CA ASP A 23 7.16 2.09 -18.67
C ASP A 23 8.41 1.50 -19.34
N THR A 24 8.82 2.10 -20.46
CA THR A 24 10.00 1.73 -21.24
C THR A 24 11.16 2.70 -21.02
N SER A 25 11.05 3.65 -20.10
CA SER A 25 12.09 4.64 -19.81
C SER A 25 13.36 3.97 -19.24
N PRO A 26 14.55 4.57 -19.43
CA PRO A 26 15.79 4.07 -18.84
C PRO A 26 15.75 4.01 -17.30
N GLN A 27 15.00 4.91 -16.69
CA GLN A 27 14.84 5.01 -15.23
C GLN A 27 13.61 4.25 -14.69
N ARG A 28 13.00 3.35 -15.48
CA ARG A 28 11.84 2.60 -15.02
C ARG A 28 12.09 1.82 -13.74
N VAL A 29 11.03 1.49 -13.04
CA VAL A 29 11.06 0.55 -11.91
C VAL A 29 11.35 -0.86 -12.45
N THR A 30 12.39 -1.48 -11.93
CA THR A 30 12.83 -2.84 -12.30
C THR A 30 12.59 -3.85 -11.18
N GLU A 31 12.40 -3.37 -9.95
CA GLU A 31 12.05 -4.20 -8.79
C GLU A 31 10.90 -3.54 -8.03
N LEU A 32 9.84 -4.31 -7.78
CA LEU A 32 8.68 -3.91 -6.99
C LEU A 32 8.62 -4.75 -5.71
N ARG A 33 8.64 -4.11 -4.56
CA ARG A 33 8.46 -4.77 -3.28
C ARG A 33 7.08 -4.48 -2.72
N LEU A 34 6.40 -5.53 -2.30
CA LEU A 34 5.07 -5.48 -1.72
C LEU A 34 5.17 -5.83 -0.24
N TYR A 35 4.92 -4.86 0.61
CA TYR A 35 4.84 -5.06 2.05
C TYR A 35 3.40 -4.95 2.53
N ASP A 36 2.95 -5.92 3.30
CA ASP A 36 1.67 -5.86 4.02
C ASP A 36 1.78 -6.58 5.35
N THR A 37 1.00 -6.18 6.33
CA THR A 37 0.89 -6.87 7.63
C THR A 37 0.00 -8.09 7.57
N ASP A 38 -0.80 -8.25 6.51
CA ASP A 38 -1.71 -9.37 6.29
C ASP A 38 -1.13 -10.32 5.22
N PRO A 39 -0.56 -11.47 5.63
CA PRO A 39 0.07 -12.42 4.70
C PRO A 39 -0.92 -13.07 3.73
N LEU A 40 -2.19 -13.21 4.11
CA LEU A 40 -3.19 -13.82 3.23
C LEU A 40 -3.53 -12.88 2.07
N ARG A 41 -3.78 -11.61 2.37
CA ARG A 41 -4.02 -10.59 1.35
C ARG A 41 -2.81 -10.40 0.44
N LEU A 42 -1.62 -10.37 1.02
CA LEU A 42 -0.37 -10.25 0.28
C LEU A 42 -0.19 -11.41 -0.69
N GLY A 43 -0.40 -12.65 -0.25
CA GLY A 43 -0.30 -13.85 -1.09
C GLY A 43 -1.32 -13.88 -2.24
N VAL A 44 -2.53 -13.37 -2.02
CA VAL A 44 -3.53 -13.22 -3.11
C VAL A 44 -3.02 -12.25 -4.18
N ILE A 45 -2.51 -11.08 -3.77
CA ILE A 45 -1.99 -10.08 -4.71
C ILE A 45 -0.74 -10.58 -5.44
N GLU A 46 0.17 -11.26 -4.74
CA GLU A 46 1.35 -11.89 -5.33
C GLU A 46 0.94 -12.89 -6.43
N THR A 47 -0.04 -13.73 -6.16
CA THR A 47 -0.59 -14.69 -7.14
C THR A 47 -1.15 -13.97 -8.37
N VAL A 48 -1.95 -12.92 -8.18
CA VAL A 48 -2.52 -12.14 -9.29
C VAL A 48 -1.42 -11.48 -10.13
N VAL A 49 -0.42 -10.91 -9.50
CA VAL A 49 0.71 -10.28 -10.19
C VAL A 49 1.53 -11.30 -10.98
N ALA A 50 1.79 -12.49 -10.39
CA ALA A 50 2.48 -13.58 -11.08
C ALA A 50 1.74 -14.03 -12.34
N GLN A 51 0.41 -14.10 -12.31
CA GLN A 51 -0.42 -14.42 -13.48
C GLN A 51 -0.37 -13.35 -14.59
N LEU A 52 -0.14 -12.09 -14.23
CA LEU A 52 -0.04 -10.98 -15.19
C LEU A 52 1.33 -10.90 -15.88
N THR A 53 2.38 -11.31 -15.18
CA THR A 53 3.78 -11.15 -15.58
C THR A 53 4.10 -11.70 -16.98
N PRO A 54 3.64 -12.91 -17.40
CA PRO A 54 3.98 -13.46 -18.71
C PRO A 54 3.49 -12.62 -19.92
N ALA A 55 2.46 -11.81 -19.72
CA ALA A 55 1.92 -10.94 -20.76
C ALA A 55 2.58 -9.55 -20.82
N LEU A 56 3.55 -9.28 -19.95
CA LEU A 56 4.13 -7.94 -19.73
C LEU A 56 5.66 -8.00 -19.84
N PRO A 57 6.24 -7.72 -21.03
CA PRO A 57 7.68 -7.94 -21.29
C PRO A 57 8.62 -7.06 -20.45
N HIS A 58 8.14 -5.94 -19.94
CA HIS A 58 8.92 -5.02 -19.09
C HIS A 58 8.48 -5.03 -17.63
N ALA A 59 7.77 -6.09 -17.20
CA ALA A 59 7.34 -6.24 -15.82
C ALA A 59 8.54 -6.18 -14.85
N PRO A 60 8.44 -5.40 -13.76
CA PRO A 60 9.45 -5.45 -12.70
C PRO A 60 9.43 -6.83 -12.02
N SER A 61 10.57 -7.25 -11.48
CA SER A 61 10.60 -8.36 -10.53
C SER A 61 9.81 -8.00 -9.28
N VAL A 62 9.16 -8.99 -8.67
CA VAL A 62 8.30 -8.75 -7.49
C VAL A 62 8.80 -9.54 -6.31
N VAL A 63 8.90 -8.88 -5.15
CA VAL A 63 9.20 -9.48 -3.86
C VAL A 63 8.07 -9.12 -2.90
N ALA A 64 7.37 -10.11 -2.38
CA ALA A 64 6.31 -9.94 -1.38
C ALA A 64 6.83 -10.36 0.00
N THR A 65 6.65 -9.53 1.02
CA THR A 65 7.12 -9.81 2.37
C THR A 65 6.28 -9.12 3.43
N THR A 66 6.17 -9.75 4.59
CA THR A 66 5.60 -9.16 5.82
C THR A 66 6.68 -8.56 6.73
N ASP A 67 7.96 -8.66 6.33
CA ASP A 67 9.09 -8.09 7.05
C ASP A 67 9.41 -6.70 6.50
N LEU A 68 9.16 -5.66 7.31
CA LEU A 68 9.32 -4.26 6.87
C LEU A 68 10.77 -3.89 6.57
N PRO A 69 11.79 -4.26 7.37
CA PRO A 69 13.18 -4.02 7.05
C PRO A 69 13.59 -4.59 5.69
N THR A 70 13.20 -5.82 5.40
CA THR A 70 13.46 -6.46 4.09
C THR A 70 12.79 -5.70 2.95
N ALA A 71 11.55 -5.23 3.15
CA ALA A 71 10.85 -4.45 2.13
C ALA A 71 11.53 -3.11 1.84
N LEU A 72 12.09 -2.45 2.86
CA LEU A 72 12.69 -1.11 2.75
C LEU A 72 14.13 -1.12 2.25
N ALA A 73 14.88 -2.20 2.45
CA ALA A 73 16.32 -2.24 2.19
C ALA A 73 16.71 -1.83 0.75
N GLY A 74 17.36 -0.68 0.62
CA GLY A 74 17.85 -0.15 -0.66
C GLY A 74 16.72 0.20 -1.64
N THR A 75 15.55 0.59 -1.16
CA THR A 75 14.46 1.13 -1.99
C THR A 75 14.79 2.56 -2.44
N ASP A 76 14.46 2.91 -3.68
CA ASP A 76 14.61 4.28 -4.19
C ASP A 76 13.38 5.12 -3.92
N PHE A 77 12.18 4.50 -3.94
CA PHE A 77 10.89 5.17 -3.73
C PHE A 77 9.95 4.30 -2.90
N ILE A 78 9.12 4.96 -2.11
CA ILE A 78 8.10 4.32 -1.31
C ILE A 78 6.73 4.92 -1.64
N PHE A 79 5.79 4.06 -1.95
CA PHE A 79 4.38 4.41 -2.14
C PHE A 79 3.56 3.84 -0.98
N SER A 80 3.01 4.74 -0.15
CA SER A 80 2.14 4.33 0.96
C SER A 80 0.68 4.24 0.52
N ALA A 81 0.11 3.04 0.61
CA ALA A 81 -1.30 2.74 0.34
C ALA A 81 -1.96 2.07 1.56
N ILE A 82 -1.42 2.33 2.76
CA ILE A 82 -1.92 1.73 3.99
C ILE A 82 -3.30 2.27 4.35
N ARG A 83 -4.11 1.39 4.95
CA ARG A 83 -5.36 1.77 5.61
C ARG A 83 -5.45 1.06 6.96
N VAL A 84 -5.20 1.82 8.02
CA VAL A 84 -5.28 1.30 9.40
C VAL A 84 -6.70 0.86 9.71
N ALA A 85 -6.85 -0.35 10.24
CA ALA A 85 -8.13 -1.04 10.46
C ALA A 85 -8.96 -1.35 9.19
N GLY A 86 -8.39 -1.19 8.00
CA GLY A 86 -9.01 -1.59 6.75
C GLY A 86 -10.40 -1.00 6.50
N THR A 87 -11.27 -1.75 5.84
CA THR A 87 -12.67 -1.35 5.56
C THR A 87 -13.55 -1.30 6.82
N HIS A 88 -13.22 -2.09 7.84
CA HIS A 88 -13.94 -2.06 9.11
C HIS A 88 -13.78 -0.69 9.81
N GLY A 89 -12.56 -0.17 9.89
CA GLY A 89 -12.30 1.17 10.43
C GLY A 89 -13.06 2.27 9.69
N ARG A 90 -13.10 2.19 8.35
CA ARG A 90 -13.90 3.10 7.53
C ARG A 90 -15.40 3.03 7.87
N ALA A 91 -15.96 1.83 7.94
CA ALA A 91 -17.38 1.67 8.26
C ALA A 91 -17.74 2.25 9.65
N LEU A 92 -16.84 2.10 10.63
CA LEU A 92 -17.00 2.72 11.95
C LEU A 92 -16.97 4.25 11.87
N ASP A 93 -16.02 4.84 11.15
CA ASP A 93 -15.90 6.28 10.98
C ASP A 93 -17.18 6.89 10.36
N GLU A 94 -17.70 6.25 9.32
CA GLU A 94 -18.90 6.69 8.62
C GLU A 94 -20.15 6.49 9.47
N SER A 95 -20.33 5.33 10.11
CA SER A 95 -21.50 5.04 10.94
C SER A 95 -21.62 5.92 12.17
N MET A 96 -20.50 6.27 12.80
CA MET A 96 -20.45 7.18 13.93
C MET A 96 -20.96 8.58 13.57
N CYS A 97 -20.64 9.07 12.39
CA CYS A 97 -21.14 10.33 11.87
C CYS A 97 -22.64 10.26 11.57
N LEU A 98 -23.07 9.22 10.85
CA LEU A 98 -24.48 9.01 10.49
C LEU A 98 -25.38 8.89 11.71
N ALA A 99 -24.93 8.22 12.77
CA ALA A 99 -25.68 8.09 14.03
C ALA A 99 -25.93 9.45 14.73
N ARG A 100 -25.23 10.51 14.31
CA ARG A 100 -25.36 11.88 14.81
C ARG A 100 -26.00 12.85 13.80
N GLY A 101 -26.58 12.33 12.71
CA GLY A 101 -27.18 13.12 11.67
C GLY A 101 -26.18 13.92 10.82
N VAL A 102 -24.90 13.53 10.83
CA VAL A 102 -23.83 14.16 10.05
C VAL A 102 -23.42 13.23 8.90
N ILE A 103 -23.04 13.78 7.76
CA ILE A 103 -22.58 12.98 6.61
C ILE A 103 -21.31 12.20 7.02
N GLY A 104 -21.36 10.88 6.83
CA GLY A 104 -20.22 9.99 7.02
C GLY A 104 -19.30 10.07 5.81
N GLN A 105 -18.13 10.69 6.00
CA GLN A 105 -17.09 10.79 4.96
C GLN A 105 -15.72 10.46 5.56
N GLU A 106 -14.89 9.72 4.81
CA GLU A 106 -13.62 9.20 5.32
C GLU A 106 -12.47 10.20 5.31
N THR A 107 -12.56 11.27 4.49
CA THR A 107 -11.42 12.18 4.26
C THR A 107 -11.59 13.55 4.87
N VAL A 108 -12.82 13.97 5.14
CA VAL A 108 -13.15 15.28 5.72
C VAL A 108 -14.15 15.16 6.85
N GLY A 109 -14.29 16.23 7.65
CA GLY A 109 -15.21 16.26 8.78
C GLY A 109 -14.83 15.29 9.91
N ALA A 110 -15.80 14.91 10.73
CA ALA A 110 -15.59 14.08 11.92
C ALA A 110 -15.04 12.67 11.57
N GLY A 111 -15.51 12.08 10.47
CA GLY A 111 -15.00 10.79 9.98
C GLY A 111 -13.54 10.88 9.57
N GLY A 112 -13.14 11.94 8.86
CA GLY A 112 -11.75 12.20 8.49
C GLY A 112 -10.84 12.42 9.69
N ILE A 113 -11.32 13.11 10.73
CA ILE A 113 -10.57 13.28 11.98
C ILE A 113 -10.36 11.93 12.67
N SER A 114 -11.40 11.09 12.78
CA SER A 114 -11.29 9.75 13.36
C SER A 114 -10.27 8.88 12.60
N TYR A 115 -10.31 8.92 11.27
CA TYR A 115 -9.34 8.24 10.41
C TYR A 115 -7.91 8.75 10.65
N ALA A 116 -7.73 10.08 10.70
CA ALA A 116 -6.43 10.70 10.92
C ALA A 116 -5.84 10.35 12.28
N LEU A 117 -6.63 10.40 13.37
CA LEU A 117 -6.19 10.02 14.72
C LEU A 117 -5.69 8.58 14.79
N ARG A 118 -6.25 7.68 13.99
CA ARG A 118 -5.82 6.28 13.90
C ARG A 118 -4.63 6.10 12.96
N GLY A 119 -4.59 6.85 11.87
CA GLY A 119 -3.60 6.69 10.81
C GLY A 119 -2.27 7.40 11.07
N ILE A 120 -2.30 8.63 11.58
CA ILE A 120 -1.10 9.45 11.76
C ILE A 120 -0.03 8.76 12.65
N PRO A 121 -0.34 8.17 13.80
CA PRO A 121 0.68 7.50 14.61
C PRO A 121 1.41 6.37 13.85
N VAL A 122 0.66 5.58 13.08
CA VAL A 122 1.22 4.49 12.27
C VAL A 122 2.12 5.04 11.15
N VAL A 123 1.72 6.15 10.51
CA VAL A 123 2.55 6.78 9.47
C VAL A 123 3.83 7.34 10.07
N LEU A 124 3.79 7.95 11.24
CA LEU A 124 4.99 8.47 11.91
C LEU A 124 5.97 7.34 12.25
N ASP A 125 5.48 6.22 12.81
CA ASP A 125 6.31 5.04 13.05
C ASP A 125 6.94 4.50 11.75
N LEU A 126 6.15 4.41 10.67
CA LEU A 126 6.67 4.01 9.36
C LEU A 126 7.75 4.95 8.83
N VAL A 127 7.63 6.26 9.03
CA VAL A 127 8.66 7.24 8.63
C VAL A 127 9.97 7.00 9.39
N GLU A 128 9.91 6.70 10.69
CA GLU A 128 11.10 6.34 11.47
C GLU A 128 11.76 5.06 10.93
N GLN A 129 10.96 4.03 10.62
CA GLN A 129 11.45 2.78 10.03
C GLN A 129 12.08 3.01 8.63
N ILE A 130 11.44 3.84 7.80
CA ILE A 130 11.97 4.23 6.50
C ILE A 130 13.34 4.90 6.67
N THR A 131 13.46 5.89 7.55
CA THR A 131 14.74 6.58 7.80
C THR A 131 15.85 5.64 8.26
N ARG A 132 15.47 4.53 8.91
CA ARG A 132 16.42 3.54 9.43
C ARG A 132 16.85 2.50 8.41
N TYR A 133 15.99 2.09 7.49
CA TYR A 133 16.19 0.89 6.66
C TYR A 133 16.22 1.14 5.15
N ALA A 134 15.78 2.31 4.66
CA ALA A 134 15.76 2.66 3.24
C ALA A 134 17.09 3.28 2.75
#